data_7001676ed9c21fb973cf25f83a956af3
#
_entry.id   7001676ed9c21fb973cf25f83a956af3
#
_cell.length_a   1.000
_cell.length_b   1.000
_cell.length_c   1.000
_cell.angle_alpha   90.00
_cell.angle_beta   90.00
_cell.angle_gamma   90.00
#
_symmetry.space_group_name_H-M   'P 1'
#
loop_
_entity.id
_entity.type
_entity.pdbx_description
1 polymer ?
#
loop_
_entity_poly.entity_id
_entity_poly.type
_entity_poly.pdbx_seq_one_letter_code
_entity_poly.pdbx_strand_id
1 'polypeptide(L)'
;MDYKQIDEHSAVIRTLKENDIKIKPKGYSMYPLFVPGRDYAVITHIEPDKLKKGDVVLYRRHDNTGILVLHRICRIDKNGFYMVGDNQSEIEGPLEKECIHGKLIAVERNGRMFSVNNIVYRFISYVWLLLRPVRMPVAKSAAAVKRCIKKMVKRNGKEPVSYTHLTLPTKLEV
;
A
#
# COMPACT_ATOMS: atom_id res chain seq x y z
N MET A 1 -8.90 -1.82 -21.75
CA MET A 1 -8.56 -0.60 -21.03
C MET A 1 -9.80 0.27 -21.01
N ASP A 2 -10.30 0.61 -19.85
CA ASP A 2 -11.61 1.28 -19.72
C ASP A 2 -11.41 2.78 -19.99
N TYR A 3 -12.01 3.31 -21.06
CA TYR A 3 -11.93 4.73 -21.47
C TYR A 3 -12.27 5.68 -20.31
N LYS A 4 -13.18 5.27 -19.42
CA LYS A 4 -13.57 6.01 -18.22
C LYS A 4 -12.40 6.22 -17.24
N GLN A 5 -11.50 5.27 -17.10
CA GLN A 5 -10.34 5.34 -16.20
C GLN A 5 -9.26 6.30 -16.73
N ILE A 6 -9.07 6.37 -18.06
CA ILE A 6 -8.13 7.29 -18.69
C ILE A 6 -8.60 8.73 -18.53
N ASP A 7 -9.90 8.97 -18.63
CA ASP A 7 -10.50 10.31 -18.49
C ASP A 7 -10.41 10.81 -17.04
N GLU A 8 -10.67 9.95 -16.05
CA GLU A 8 -10.51 10.27 -14.63
C GLU A 8 -9.04 10.63 -14.27
N HIS A 9 -8.07 9.89 -14.78
CA HIS A 9 -6.65 10.16 -14.52
C HIS A 9 -6.20 11.49 -15.15
N SER A 10 -6.67 11.80 -16.35
CA SER A 10 -6.38 13.05 -17.06
C SER A 10 -6.98 14.25 -16.31
N ALA A 11 -8.19 14.11 -15.78
CA ALA A 11 -8.84 15.13 -14.98
C ALA A 11 -8.07 15.38 -13.66
N VAL A 12 -7.63 14.33 -12.95
CA VAL A 12 -6.80 14.45 -11.74
C VAL A 12 -5.51 15.21 -12.02
N ILE A 13 -4.80 14.89 -13.10
CA ILE A 13 -3.54 15.56 -13.47
C ILE A 13 -3.78 17.03 -13.83
N ARG A 14 -4.86 17.35 -14.52
CA ARG A 14 -5.22 18.73 -14.87
C ARG A 14 -5.52 19.54 -13.61
N THR A 15 -6.38 19.04 -12.73
CA THR A 15 -6.70 19.70 -11.46
C THR A 15 -5.47 19.92 -10.60
N LEU A 16 -4.55 18.94 -10.58
CA LEU A 16 -3.32 19.01 -9.79
C LEU A 16 -2.38 20.14 -10.23
N LYS A 17 -2.40 20.51 -11.52
CA LYS A 17 -1.60 21.64 -12.02
C LYS A 17 -2.08 22.99 -11.50
N GLU A 18 -3.36 23.10 -11.16
CA GLU A 18 -3.98 24.34 -10.74
C GLU A 18 -4.15 24.42 -9.21
N ASN A 19 -4.43 23.29 -8.56
CA ASN A 19 -4.74 23.22 -7.14
C ASN A 19 -4.18 21.96 -6.50
N ASP A 20 -3.96 22.00 -5.18
CA ASP A 20 -3.72 20.81 -4.39
C ASP A 20 -4.93 19.88 -4.45
N ILE A 21 -4.67 18.59 -4.59
CA ILE A 21 -5.74 17.58 -4.64
C ILE A 21 -5.71 16.69 -3.40
N LYS A 22 -6.88 16.27 -2.98
CA LYS A 22 -7.07 15.28 -1.92
C LYS A 22 -7.56 13.98 -2.53
N ILE A 23 -6.75 12.95 -2.43
CA ILE A 23 -7.09 11.62 -2.94
C ILE A 23 -7.13 10.60 -1.82
N LYS A 24 -7.92 9.54 -2.01
CA LYS A 24 -8.00 8.38 -1.11
C LYS A 24 -7.25 7.21 -1.75
N PRO A 25 -5.99 6.92 -1.32
CA PRO A 25 -5.24 5.82 -1.89
C PRO A 25 -5.94 4.49 -1.69
N LYS A 26 -5.97 3.68 -2.73
CA LYS A 26 -6.45 2.30 -2.69
C LYS A 26 -5.25 1.36 -2.53
N GLY A 27 -5.43 0.23 -1.83
CA GLY A 27 -4.38 -0.76 -1.65
C GLY A 27 -3.44 -0.47 -0.49
N TYR A 28 -2.59 -1.45 -0.18
CA TYR A 28 -1.73 -1.49 1.01
C TYR A 28 -0.25 -1.23 0.72
N SER A 29 0.08 -0.74 -0.48
CA SER A 29 1.49 -0.54 -0.88
C SER A 29 2.22 0.46 0.01
N MET A 30 1.53 1.45 0.57
CA MET A 30 2.06 2.49 1.45
C MET A 30 1.80 2.25 2.94
N TYR A 31 1.33 1.06 3.32
CA TYR A 31 1.16 0.69 4.73
C TYR A 31 2.54 0.56 5.43
N PRO A 32 2.71 0.92 6.70
CA PRO A 32 1.71 1.41 7.66
C PRO A 32 1.56 2.94 7.69
N LEU A 33 2.36 3.69 6.93
CA LEU A 33 2.32 5.15 6.92
C LEU A 33 0.99 5.68 6.36
N PHE A 34 0.42 4.94 5.38
CA PHE A 34 -0.93 5.13 4.89
C PHE A 34 -1.79 3.89 5.17
N VAL A 35 -2.97 4.09 5.74
CA VAL A 35 -3.96 3.03 5.94
C VAL A 35 -5.12 3.25 4.98
N PRO A 36 -5.36 2.30 4.03
CA PRO A 36 -6.46 2.41 3.08
C PRO A 36 -7.81 2.54 3.80
N GLY A 37 -8.68 3.35 3.23
CA GLY A 37 -10.00 3.58 3.79
C GLY A 37 -10.07 4.62 4.91
N ARG A 38 -8.96 4.84 5.64
CA ARG A 38 -8.86 5.80 6.74
C ARG A 38 -8.18 7.11 6.34
N ASP A 39 -7.08 7.02 5.59
CA ASP A 39 -6.20 8.14 5.33
C ASP A 39 -6.43 8.74 3.93
N TYR A 40 -6.33 10.06 3.83
CA TYR A 40 -6.32 10.79 2.57
C TYR A 40 -4.93 11.39 2.33
N ALA A 41 -4.48 11.38 1.09
CA ALA A 41 -3.25 12.02 0.64
C ALA A 41 -3.58 13.40 0.07
N VAL A 42 -2.90 14.42 0.55
CA VAL A 42 -2.93 15.77 -0.04
C VAL A 42 -1.69 15.94 -0.88
N ILE A 43 -1.88 16.17 -2.16
CA ILE A 43 -0.84 16.18 -3.18
C ILE A 43 -0.82 17.55 -3.83
N THR A 44 0.38 18.12 -3.95
CA THR A 44 0.63 19.35 -4.69
C THR A 44 1.38 19.05 -5.97
N HIS A 45 1.20 19.90 -6.97
CA HIS A 45 2.06 19.89 -8.15
C HIS A 45 3.50 20.27 -7.79
N ILE A 46 4.48 19.62 -8.41
CA ILE A 46 5.88 19.93 -8.19
C ILE A 46 6.70 19.71 -9.46
N GLU A 47 7.68 20.56 -9.66
CA GLU A 47 8.70 20.35 -10.67
C GLU A 47 9.59 19.16 -10.26
N PRO A 48 9.80 18.17 -11.13
CA PRO A 48 10.56 16.96 -10.79
C PRO A 48 11.99 17.23 -10.30
N ASP A 49 12.60 18.31 -10.72
CA ASP A 49 13.97 18.70 -10.31
C ASP A 49 14.08 19.12 -8.84
N LYS A 50 12.96 19.44 -8.20
CA LYS A 50 12.87 19.74 -6.77
C LYS A 50 12.66 18.52 -5.89
N LEU A 51 12.45 17.35 -6.48
CA LEU A 51 12.22 16.10 -5.76
C LEU A 51 13.49 15.55 -5.14
N LYS A 52 13.34 14.89 -3.99
CA LYS A 52 14.43 14.29 -3.24
C LYS A 52 14.11 12.85 -2.88
N LYS A 53 15.15 12.05 -2.65
CA LYS A 53 15.01 10.72 -2.06
C LYS A 53 14.22 10.81 -0.75
N GLY A 54 13.25 9.92 -0.60
CA GLY A 54 12.33 9.90 0.55
C GLY A 54 11.00 10.60 0.30
N ASP A 55 10.88 11.45 -0.72
CA ASP A 55 9.60 12.05 -1.09
C ASP A 55 8.60 10.99 -1.56
N VAL A 56 7.35 11.18 -1.24
CA VAL A 56 6.24 10.36 -1.75
C VAL A 56 5.59 11.12 -2.89
N VAL A 57 5.47 10.47 -4.03
CA VAL A 57 5.00 11.11 -5.28
C VAL A 57 3.87 10.35 -5.91
N LEU A 58 3.00 11.09 -6.58
CA LEU A 58 1.98 10.58 -7.48
C LEU A 58 2.57 10.54 -8.88
N TYR A 59 2.63 9.37 -9.47
CA TYR A 59 3.17 9.16 -10.81
C TYR A 59 2.29 8.20 -11.61
N ARG A 60 2.42 8.27 -12.94
CA ARG A 60 1.81 7.30 -13.85
C ARG A 60 2.77 6.13 -14.03
N ARG A 61 2.29 4.92 -13.74
CA ARG A 61 3.06 3.70 -13.99
C ARG A 61 3.30 3.52 -15.49
N HIS A 62 4.52 3.12 -15.84
CA HIS A 62 4.93 2.95 -17.25
C HIS A 62 4.51 1.58 -17.83
N ASP A 63 3.66 0.86 -17.12
CA ASP A 63 3.02 -0.35 -17.63
C ASP A 63 1.83 0.01 -18.54
N ASN A 64 1.35 -0.97 -19.30
CA ASN A 64 0.22 -0.79 -20.21
C ASN A 64 -1.09 -0.40 -19.50
N THR A 65 -1.09 -0.29 -18.17
CA THR A 65 -2.28 0.08 -17.38
C THR A 65 -2.46 1.58 -17.22
N GLY A 66 -1.35 2.37 -17.29
CA GLY A 66 -1.37 3.83 -17.13
C GLY A 66 -1.94 4.31 -15.80
N ILE A 67 -1.98 3.45 -14.77
CA ILE A 67 -2.56 3.73 -13.46
C ILE A 67 -1.74 4.77 -12.72
N LEU A 68 -2.42 5.68 -12.02
CA LEU A 68 -1.79 6.61 -11.08
C LEU A 68 -1.46 5.87 -9.77
N VAL A 69 -0.20 5.96 -9.35
CA VAL A 69 0.33 5.27 -8.18
C VAL A 69 0.97 6.27 -7.23
N LEU A 70 0.83 6.05 -5.94
CA LEU A 70 1.46 6.83 -4.89
C LEU A 70 2.54 5.99 -4.21
N HIS A 71 3.81 6.25 -4.51
CA HIS A 71 4.95 5.55 -3.91
C HIS A 71 6.06 6.51 -3.50
N ARG A 72 7.06 5.97 -2.81
CA ARG A 72 8.21 6.73 -2.29
C ARG A 72 9.41 6.63 -3.21
N ILE A 73 10.11 7.75 -3.42
CA ILE A 73 11.39 7.78 -4.13
C ILE A 73 12.45 7.11 -3.24
N CYS A 74 12.96 5.96 -3.66
CA CYS A 74 14.04 5.26 -2.96
C CYS A 74 15.43 5.59 -3.51
N ARG A 75 15.51 5.97 -4.80
CA ARG A 75 16.75 6.36 -5.46
C ARG A 75 16.45 7.34 -6.61
N ILE A 76 17.40 8.25 -6.85
CA ILE A 76 17.44 9.13 -8.02
C ILE A 76 18.85 8.99 -8.58
N ASP A 77 18.98 8.77 -9.87
CA ASP A 77 20.25 8.74 -10.58
C ASP A 77 20.09 9.34 -11.99
N LYS A 78 21.17 9.26 -12.80
CA LYS A 78 21.20 9.79 -14.17
C LYS A 78 20.15 9.16 -15.10
N ASN A 79 19.67 7.98 -14.80
CA ASN A 79 18.69 7.26 -15.60
C ASN A 79 17.24 7.62 -15.22
N GLY A 80 17.01 8.26 -14.05
CA GLY A 80 15.69 8.66 -13.60
C GLY A 80 15.39 8.35 -12.14
N PHE A 81 14.11 8.22 -11.86
CA PHE A 81 13.56 8.02 -10.53
C PHE A 81 13.20 6.56 -10.30
N TYR A 82 13.50 6.06 -9.09
CA TYR A 82 13.14 4.69 -8.67
C TYR A 82 12.19 4.78 -7.50
N MET A 83 11.04 4.13 -7.66
CA MET A 83 9.93 4.18 -6.72
C MET A 83 9.79 2.88 -5.96
N VAL A 84 9.28 2.96 -4.74
CA VAL A 84 8.94 1.79 -3.94
C VAL A 84 7.77 2.08 -3.01
N GLY A 85 6.85 1.15 -2.92
CA GLY A 85 5.83 1.18 -1.87
C GLY A 85 6.42 0.87 -0.50
N ASP A 86 5.95 1.56 0.53
CA ASP A 86 6.43 1.37 1.90
C ASP A 86 6.22 -0.06 2.41
N ASN A 87 5.28 -0.81 1.85
CA ASN A 87 4.98 -2.21 2.15
C ASN A 87 5.39 -3.18 1.02
N GLN A 88 6.24 -2.75 0.09
CA GLN A 88 6.65 -3.56 -1.05
C GLN A 88 8.15 -3.81 -1.07
N SER A 89 8.55 -4.92 -1.68
CA SER A 89 9.97 -5.24 -1.95
C SER A 89 10.42 -4.82 -3.34
N GLU A 90 9.47 -4.73 -4.27
CA GLU A 90 9.72 -4.43 -5.66
C GLU A 90 9.99 -2.93 -5.84
N ILE A 91 11.06 -2.63 -6.60
CA ILE A 91 11.41 -1.27 -6.99
C ILE A 91 10.96 -1.09 -8.43
N GLU A 92 10.18 -0.05 -8.66
CA GLU A 92 9.75 0.37 -9.99
C GLU A 92 10.69 1.45 -10.54
N GLY A 93 11.06 1.37 -11.78
CA GLY A 93 11.90 2.35 -12.45
C GLY A 93 13.02 1.73 -13.30
N PRO A 94 13.85 2.55 -13.97
CA PRO A 94 13.83 4.02 -13.91
C PRO A 94 12.56 4.62 -14.51
N LEU A 95 12.05 5.68 -13.90
CA LEU A 95 10.92 6.46 -14.40
C LEU A 95 11.39 7.84 -14.85
N GLU A 96 10.87 8.29 -15.98
CA GLU A 96 11.12 9.61 -16.52
C GLU A 96 10.39 10.69 -15.71
N LYS A 97 10.88 11.94 -15.80
CA LYS A 97 10.33 13.11 -15.09
C LYS A 97 8.86 13.35 -15.44
N GLU A 98 8.49 13.12 -16.67
CA GLU A 98 7.17 13.34 -17.25
C GLU A 98 6.10 12.42 -16.65
N CYS A 99 6.53 11.28 -16.12
CA CYS A 99 5.62 10.36 -15.43
C CYS A 99 5.20 10.84 -14.05
N ILE A 100 5.93 11.81 -13.46
CA ILE A 100 5.68 12.30 -12.10
C ILE A 100 4.81 13.55 -12.16
N HIS A 101 3.67 13.50 -11.46
CA HIS A 101 2.67 14.56 -11.55
C HIS A 101 2.58 15.41 -10.29
N GLY A 102 2.91 14.85 -9.12
CA GLY A 102 2.82 15.62 -7.89
C GLY A 102 3.48 14.95 -6.69
N LYS A 103 3.59 15.70 -5.61
CA LYS A 103 4.24 15.30 -4.35
C LYS A 103 3.25 15.35 -3.20
N LEU A 104 3.32 14.37 -2.33
CA LEU A 104 2.60 14.36 -1.05
C LEU A 104 3.11 15.46 -0.14
N ILE A 105 2.22 16.32 0.34
CA ILE A 105 2.53 17.39 1.29
C ILE A 105 1.92 17.16 2.66
N ALA A 106 0.79 16.48 2.73
CA ALA A 106 0.12 16.15 3.98
C ALA A 106 -0.69 14.86 3.90
N VAL A 107 -0.93 14.28 5.06
CA VAL A 107 -1.85 13.16 5.26
C VAL A 107 -2.98 13.62 6.15
N GLU A 108 -4.22 13.44 5.73
CA GLU A 108 -5.37 13.63 6.58
C GLU A 108 -5.81 12.28 7.15
N ARG A 109 -5.93 12.23 8.47
CA ARG A 109 -6.32 11.05 9.24
C ARG A 109 -7.38 11.43 10.28
N ASN A 110 -8.56 10.85 10.18
CA ASN A 110 -9.68 11.14 11.10
C ASN A 110 -9.95 12.66 11.23
N GLY A 111 -9.94 13.39 10.12
CA GLY A 111 -10.16 14.84 10.08
C GLY A 111 -8.99 15.70 10.55
N ARG A 112 -7.86 15.10 10.94
CA ARG A 112 -6.65 15.82 11.34
C ARG A 112 -5.60 15.80 10.22
N MET A 113 -5.00 16.96 9.93
CA MET A 113 -3.95 17.12 8.93
C MET A 113 -2.57 16.93 9.57
N PHE A 114 -1.74 16.09 8.96
CA PHE A 114 -0.35 15.85 9.33
C PHE A 114 0.54 16.21 8.15
N SER A 115 1.34 17.26 8.28
CA SER A 115 2.30 17.63 7.25
C SER A 115 3.43 16.59 7.16
N VAL A 116 3.81 16.21 5.94
CA VAL A 116 4.96 15.34 5.70
C VAL A 116 6.30 16.03 5.97
N ASN A 117 6.31 17.37 6.08
CA ASN A 117 7.49 18.14 6.45
C ASN A 117 7.76 18.10 7.96
N ASN A 118 6.84 17.57 8.77
CA ASN A 118 7.05 17.34 10.19
C ASN A 118 8.27 16.46 10.41
N ILE A 119 9.15 16.89 11.32
CA ILE A 119 10.42 16.21 11.61
C ILE A 119 10.20 14.75 12.07
N VAL A 120 9.15 14.52 12.85
CA VAL A 120 8.77 13.17 13.33
C VAL A 120 8.37 12.27 12.17
N TYR A 121 7.54 12.77 11.24
CA TYR A 121 7.14 12.01 10.06
C TYR A 121 8.35 11.68 9.18
N ARG A 122 9.24 12.65 8.96
CA ARG A 122 10.47 12.46 8.18
C ARG A 122 11.40 11.44 8.81
N PHE A 123 11.58 11.50 10.13
CA PHE A 123 12.40 10.55 10.87
C PHE A 123 11.82 9.13 10.78
N ILE A 124 10.53 8.96 11.04
CA ILE A 124 9.85 7.66 10.94
C ILE A 124 9.96 7.11 9.50
N SER A 125 9.74 7.95 8.50
CA SER A 125 9.86 7.57 7.08
C SER A 125 11.27 7.14 6.72
N TYR A 126 12.28 7.84 7.20
CA TYR A 126 13.69 7.52 6.98
C TYR A 126 14.07 6.16 7.62
N VAL A 127 13.73 5.98 8.90
CA VAL A 127 13.95 4.72 9.61
C VAL A 127 13.22 3.57 8.92
N TRP A 128 12.01 3.82 8.46
CA TRP A 128 11.21 2.83 7.74
C TRP A 128 11.86 2.37 6.43
N LEU A 129 12.45 3.29 5.67
CA LEU A 129 13.23 2.98 4.47
C LEU A 129 14.53 2.24 4.81
N LEU A 130 15.23 2.65 5.86
CA LEU A 130 16.49 2.03 6.29
C LEU A 130 16.27 0.58 6.72
N LEU A 131 15.19 0.30 7.44
CA LEU A 131 14.85 -1.05 7.93
C LEU A 131 14.31 -1.97 6.82
N ARG A 132 14.09 -1.46 5.61
CA ARG A 132 13.52 -2.22 4.50
C ARG A 132 14.22 -3.56 4.23
N PRO A 133 15.57 -3.67 4.13
CA PRO A 133 16.25 -4.92 3.82
C PRO A 133 16.02 -6.01 4.89
N VAL A 134 15.87 -5.60 6.15
CA VAL A 134 15.65 -6.53 7.28
C VAL A 134 14.16 -6.88 7.42
N ARG A 135 13.30 -5.91 7.26
CA ARG A 135 11.84 -6.05 7.44
C ARG A 135 11.21 -7.05 6.48
N MET A 136 11.65 -7.08 5.23
CA MET A 136 11.07 -7.94 4.21
C MET A 136 11.30 -9.45 4.46
N PRO A 137 12.52 -9.92 4.78
CA PRO A 137 12.72 -11.31 5.14
C PRO A 137 11.98 -11.70 6.43
N VAL A 138 11.93 -10.80 7.44
CA VAL A 138 11.20 -11.04 8.69
C VAL A 138 9.70 -11.19 8.43
N ALA A 139 9.09 -10.34 7.60
CA ALA A 139 7.67 -10.46 7.25
C ALA A 139 7.37 -11.76 6.50
N LYS A 140 8.26 -12.19 5.58
CA LYS A 140 8.12 -13.46 4.86
C LYS A 140 8.24 -14.66 5.79
N SER A 141 9.18 -14.66 6.74
CA SER A 141 9.34 -15.74 7.72
C SER A 141 8.15 -15.82 8.68
N ALA A 142 7.64 -14.70 9.19
CA ALA A 142 6.45 -14.65 10.01
C ALA A 142 5.21 -15.20 9.28
N ALA A 143 5.04 -14.85 8.00
CA ALA A 143 3.97 -15.38 7.17
C ALA A 143 4.12 -16.90 6.91
N ALA A 144 5.33 -17.41 6.79
CA ALA A 144 5.61 -18.84 6.66
C ALA A 144 5.26 -19.60 7.95
N VAL A 145 5.68 -19.08 9.10
CA VAL A 145 5.34 -19.63 10.42
C VAL A 145 3.82 -19.66 10.62
N LYS A 146 3.13 -18.56 10.31
CA LYS A 146 1.65 -18.49 10.42
C LYS A 146 0.96 -19.51 9.51
N ARG A 147 1.50 -19.78 8.32
CA ARG A 147 1.00 -20.84 7.41
C ARG A 147 1.24 -22.22 7.99
N CYS A 148 2.40 -22.50 8.59
CA CYS A 148 2.70 -23.77 9.24
C CYS A 148 1.74 -24.03 10.41
N ILE A 149 1.55 -23.04 11.30
CA ILE A 149 0.62 -23.14 12.43
C ILE A 149 -0.81 -23.44 11.93
N LYS A 150 -1.27 -22.70 10.91
CA LYS A 150 -2.60 -22.93 10.32
C LYS A 150 -2.76 -24.32 9.73
N LYS A 151 -1.70 -24.87 9.12
CA LYS A 151 -1.70 -26.26 8.60
C LYS A 151 -1.74 -27.28 9.74
N MET A 152 -0.99 -27.06 10.83
CA MET A 152 -0.99 -27.95 12.00
C MET A 152 -2.37 -27.99 12.67
N VAL A 153 -2.97 -26.81 12.92
CA VAL A 153 -4.30 -26.70 13.53
C VAL A 153 -5.36 -27.39 12.65
N LYS A 154 -5.28 -27.22 11.30
CA LYS A 154 -6.22 -27.87 10.38
C LYS A 154 -6.02 -29.40 10.31
N ARG A 155 -4.80 -29.89 10.60
CA ARG A 155 -4.51 -31.35 10.62
C ARG A 155 -4.97 -31.99 11.90
N ASN A 156 -4.89 -31.30 13.04
CA ASN A 156 -5.35 -31.80 14.34
C ASN A 156 -6.87 -31.68 14.54
N GLY A 157 -7.57 -30.91 13.70
CA GLY A 157 -9.03 -30.76 13.76
C GLY A 157 -9.82 -31.75 12.89
N LYS A 158 -9.18 -32.78 12.36
CA LYS A 158 -9.84 -33.88 11.62
C LYS A 158 -9.87 -35.16 12.43
N GLU A 159 -10.51 -35.13 13.59
CA GLU A 159 -11.10 -36.34 14.13
C GLU A 159 -12.60 -36.30 13.80
N PRO A 160 -13.12 -37.27 13.04
CA PRO A 160 -14.57 -37.43 12.90
C PRO A 160 -15.11 -37.91 14.25
N VAL A 161 -15.83 -37.06 14.94
CA VAL A 161 -16.64 -37.52 16.08
C VAL A 161 -17.75 -38.37 15.48
N SER A 162 -17.55 -39.69 15.54
CA SER A 162 -18.59 -40.66 15.24
C SER A 162 -19.66 -40.58 16.33
N TYR A 163 -20.74 -39.88 16.06
CA TYR A 163 -21.95 -39.97 16.86
C TYR A 163 -22.61 -41.33 16.57
N THR A 164 -22.34 -42.30 17.42
CA THR A 164 -23.18 -43.49 17.48
C THR A 164 -24.55 -43.06 18.02
N HIS A 165 -25.54 -43.12 17.17
CA HIS A 165 -26.94 -43.00 17.53
C HIS A 165 -27.30 -44.17 18.47
N LEU A 166 -27.43 -43.89 19.76
CA LEU A 166 -28.13 -44.72 20.69
C LEU A 166 -29.63 -44.55 20.45
N THR A 167 -30.20 -45.46 19.70
CA THR A 167 -31.65 -45.65 19.62
C THR A 167 -32.13 -46.26 20.93
N LEU A 168 -32.84 -45.49 21.74
CA LEU A 168 -33.63 -45.98 22.85
C LEU A 168 -34.88 -46.74 22.31
N PRO A 169 -35.16 -47.95 22.71
CA PRO A 169 -36.41 -48.61 22.36
C PRO A 169 -37.55 -48.07 23.27
N THR A 170 -38.44 -47.30 22.63
CA THR A 170 -39.72 -46.98 23.28
C THR A 170 -40.69 -48.15 22.99
N LYS A 171 -40.86 -49.01 23.99
CA LYS A 171 -42.04 -49.87 24.12
C LYS A 171 -42.71 -49.53 25.43
N LEU A 172 -43.86 -48.94 25.35
CA LEU A 172 -44.88 -48.97 26.41
C LEU A 172 -46.22 -49.17 25.72
N GLU A 173 -46.65 -50.43 25.74
CA GLU A 173 -48.06 -50.76 25.56
C GLU A 173 -48.71 -50.64 26.97
N VAL A 174 -49.81 -49.99 27.06
CA VAL A 174 -51.13 -50.43 27.60
C VAL A 174 -52.15 -49.43 27.14
#